data_e6bc21afe0eb4d11e58b98d984b943db
#
_entry.id   e6bc21afe0eb4d11e58b98d984b943db
#
_cell.length_a   1.000
_cell.length_b   1.000
_cell.length_c   1.000
_cell.angle_alpha   90.00
_cell.angle_beta   90.00
_cell.angle_gamma   90.00
#
_symmetry.space_group_name_H-M   'P 1'
#
loop_
_entity.id
_entity.type
_entity.pdbx_description
1 polymer ?
#
loop_
_entity_poly.entity_id
_entity_poly.type
_entity_poly.pdbx_seq_one_letter_code
_entity_poly.pdbx_strand_id
1 'polypeptide(L)'
;MPRPVQTGQAAGPPARIPRMDPVERIRSHFTASAEVKLAAAGPMAPLIARAAELMTGCLLADGRILACGNGGSAADAQHFAAELVGRFERERPGLPAIALTTDTSLLTAIANDYSFEQVFSKQVRALGRRGDVLLAISTSGNSGNVIDAIVAAHEHEMHVVALTGKGGGRIGELLGEGDVHLCVPHARTARIQEVHLLTIHCLCDAIDNTLLGDES
;
A
#
# COMPACT_ATOMS: atom_id res chain seq x y z
N MET A 1 -57.80 44.32 26.38
CA MET A 1 -57.73 42.90 26.67
C MET A 1 -56.46 42.32 26.01
N PRO A 2 -55.49 41.84 26.76
CA PRO A 2 -54.27 41.23 26.22
C PRO A 2 -54.57 39.80 25.75
N ARG A 3 -53.98 39.41 24.61
CA ARG A 3 -54.04 38.04 24.08
C ARG A 3 -53.21 37.06 24.90
N PRO A 4 -53.63 35.78 25.07
CA PRO A 4 -52.81 34.80 25.81
C PRO A 4 -51.58 34.39 25.00
N VAL A 5 -50.44 34.33 25.66
CA VAL A 5 -49.15 33.80 25.15
C VAL A 5 -49.28 32.30 25.07
N GLN A 6 -49.14 31.74 23.87
CA GLN A 6 -49.03 30.30 23.65
C GLN A 6 -47.65 29.86 24.17
N THR A 7 -47.63 29.05 25.26
CA THR A 7 -46.45 28.37 25.70
C THR A 7 -46.12 27.22 24.75
N GLY A 8 -45.04 27.40 23.96
CA GLY A 8 -44.52 26.36 23.10
C GLY A 8 -44.12 25.13 23.91
N GLN A 9 -44.64 23.96 23.52
CA GLN A 9 -44.21 22.67 24.05
C GLN A 9 -42.73 22.49 23.71
N ALA A 10 -41.90 22.27 24.75
CA ALA A 10 -40.49 21.91 24.59
C ALA A 10 -40.40 20.59 23.83
N ALA A 11 -39.67 20.59 22.69
CA ALA A 11 -39.37 19.39 21.94
C ALA A 11 -38.61 18.42 22.88
N GLY A 12 -39.11 17.20 23.01
CA GLY A 12 -38.46 16.13 23.78
C GLY A 12 -37.04 15.84 23.26
N PRO A 13 -36.17 15.26 24.08
CA PRO A 13 -34.82 14.96 23.71
C PRO A 13 -34.82 14.09 22.44
N PRO A 14 -33.89 14.32 21.48
CA PRO A 14 -33.81 13.55 20.25
C PRO A 14 -33.64 12.06 20.57
N ALA A 15 -34.36 11.21 19.85
CA ALA A 15 -34.30 9.75 20.00
C ALA A 15 -32.83 9.29 19.89
N ARG A 16 -32.33 8.63 20.93
CA ARG A 16 -30.99 8.04 20.90
C ARG A 16 -30.97 6.94 19.83
N ILE A 17 -30.18 7.15 18.77
CA ILE A 17 -29.85 6.10 17.80
C ILE A 17 -29.26 4.93 18.58
N PRO A 18 -29.79 3.71 18.46
CA PRO A 18 -29.23 2.55 19.15
C PRO A 18 -27.78 2.38 18.72
N ARG A 19 -26.85 2.53 19.66
CA ARG A 19 -25.42 2.31 19.43
C ARG A 19 -25.15 0.82 19.63
N MET A 20 -24.55 0.19 18.61
CA MET A 20 -24.00 -1.16 18.74
C MET A 20 -23.05 -1.21 19.95
N ASP A 21 -23.10 -2.29 20.72
CA ASP A 21 -22.16 -2.55 21.80
C ASP A 21 -20.71 -2.45 21.28
N PRO A 22 -19.82 -1.69 21.94
CA PRO A 22 -18.44 -1.54 21.52
C PRO A 22 -17.69 -2.87 21.33
N VAL A 23 -17.95 -3.87 22.16
CA VAL A 23 -17.32 -5.20 22.06
C VAL A 23 -17.77 -5.91 20.77
N GLU A 24 -19.08 -5.93 20.50
CA GLU A 24 -19.61 -6.50 19.27
C GLU A 24 -19.10 -5.76 18.01
N ARG A 25 -18.97 -4.45 18.08
CA ARG A 25 -18.37 -3.66 17.01
C ARG A 25 -16.92 -4.04 16.76
N ILE A 26 -16.12 -4.23 17.80
CA ILE A 26 -14.72 -4.68 17.67
C ILE A 26 -14.69 -6.08 17.06
N ARG A 27 -15.48 -7.03 17.56
CA ARG A 27 -15.56 -8.38 16.98
C ARG A 27 -15.90 -8.37 15.49
N SER A 28 -16.86 -7.53 15.08
CA SER A 28 -17.23 -7.39 13.68
C SER A 28 -16.07 -6.91 12.78
N HIS A 29 -15.13 -6.12 13.33
CA HIS A 29 -13.93 -5.72 12.58
C HIS A 29 -12.96 -6.88 12.33
N PHE A 30 -12.78 -7.78 13.31
CA PHE A 30 -11.96 -8.98 13.13
C PHE A 30 -12.58 -9.93 12.09
N THR A 31 -13.88 -10.17 12.19
CA THR A 31 -14.61 -11.01 11.22
C THR A 31 -14.49 -10.42 9.81
N ALA A 32 -14.81 -9.13 9.63
CA ALA A 32 -14.69 -8.49 8.33
C ALA A 32 -13.25 -8.47 7.78
N SER A 33 -12.23 -8.39 8.63
CA SER A 33 -10.83 -8.51 8.22
C SER A 33 -10.50 -9.91 7.70
N ALA A 34 -10.94 -10.94 8.42
CA ALA A 34 -10.73 -12.33 8.02
C ALA A 34 -11.44 -12.66 6.69
N GLU A 35 -12.68 -12.22 6.54
CA GLU A 35 -13.47 -12.42 5.30
C GLU A 35 -12.78 -11.81 4.08
N VAL A 36 -12.27 -10.57 4.18
CA VAL A 36 -11.58 -9.91 3.06
C VAL A 36 -10.26 -10.62 2.72
N LYS A 37 -9.50 -11.08 3.70
CA LYS A 37 -8.28 -11.84 3.49
C LYS A 37 -8.55 -13.18 2.77
N LEU A 38 -9.57 -13.92 3.20
CA LEU A 38 -9.97 -15.15 2.55
C LEU A 38 -10.48 -14.92 1.11
N ALA A 39 -11.26 -13.86 0.88
CA ALA A 39 -11.72 -13.51 -0.46
C ALA A 39 -10.58 -13.07 -1.39
N ALA A 40 -9.55 -12.43 -0.84
CA ALA A 40 -8.37 -11.98 -1.60
C ALA A 40 -7.40 -13.10 -1.92
N ALA A 41 -7.32 -14.16 -1.10
CA ALA A 41 -6.30 -15.21 -1.21
C ALA A 41 -6.28 -15.88 -2.59
N GLY A 42 -7.44 -16.35 -3.08
CA GLY A 42 -7.53 -17.04 -4.38
C GLY A 42 -7.04 -16.20 -5.56
N PRO A 43 -7.61 -15.00 -5.81
CA PRO A 43 -7.22 -14.18 -6.95
C PRO A 43 -5.84 -13.53 -6.81
N MET A 44 -5.35 -13.26 -5.58
CA MET A 44 -4.08 -12.57 -5.39
C MET A 44 -2.86 -13.50 -5.28
N ALA A 45 -3.01 -14.74 -4.79
CA ALA A 45 -1.86 -15.63 -4.58
C ALA A 45 -0.98 -15.83 -5.83
N PRO A 46 -1.51 -16.14 -7.03
CA PRO A 46 -0.68 -16.29 -8.22
C PRO A 46 0.01 -14.97 -8.64
N LEU A 47 -0.64 -13.84 -8.40
CA LEU A 47 -0.06 -12.52 -8.69
C LEU A 47 1.03 -12.14 -7.69
N ILE A 48 0.87 -12.49 -6.42
CA ILE A 48 1.90 -12.31 -5.38
C ILE A 48 3.14 -13.15 -5.71
N ALA A 49 2.96 -14.41 -6.12
CA ALA A 49 4.06 -15.26 -6.57
C ALA A 49 4.82 -14.62 -7.75
N ARG A 50 4.11 -14.15 -8.79
CA ARG A 50 4.71 -13.45 -9.93
C ARG A 50 5.46 -12.18 -9.49
N ALA A 51 4.90 -11.40 -8.56
CA ALA A 51 5.55 -10.20 -8.03
C ALA A 51 6.83 -10.56 -7.27
N ALA A 52 6.83 -11.61 -6.47
CA ALA A 52 8.01 -12.10 -5.76
C ALA A 52 9.09 -12.61 -6.74
N GLU A 53 8.73 -13.34 -7.79
CA GLU A 53 9.65 -13.75 -8.87
C GLU A 53 10.30 -12.54 -9.54
N LEU A 54 9.52 -11.52 -9.89
CA LEU A 54 10.00 -10.28 -10.49
C LEU A 54 10.99 -9.55 -9.56
N MET A 55 10.64 -9.40 -8.28
CA MET A 55 11.49 -8.76 -7.27
C MET A 55 12.77 -9.56 -7.03
N THR A 56 12.68 -10.89 -6.93
CA THR A 56 13.85 -11.75 -6.74
C THR A 56 14.79 -11.69 -7.96
N GLY A 57 14.24 -11.70 -9.17
CA GLY A 57 15.01 -11.52 -10.41
C GLY A 57 15.77 -10.19 -10.44
N CYS A 58 15.13 -9.11 -10.01
CA CYS A 58 15.76 -7.80 -9.86
C CYS A 58 16.94 -7.86 -8.87
N LEU A 59 16.72 -8.44 -7.69
CA LEU A 59 17.75 -8.55 -6.64
C LEU A 59 18.94 -9.42 -7.07
N LEU A 60 18.70 -10.52 -7.77
CA LEU A 60 19.74 -11.40 -8.32
C LEU A 60 20.54 -10.74 -9.44
N ALA A 61 20.00 -9.72 -10.10
CA ALA A 61 20.65 -8.91 -11.10
C ALA A 61 21.33 -7.64 -10.55
N ASP A 62 21.66 -7.62 -9.24
CA ASP A 62 22.23 -6.46 -8.52
C ASP A 62 21.36 -5.21 -8.54
N GLY A 63 20.06 -5.34 -8.84
CA GLY A 63 19.07 -4.27 -8.78
C GLY A 63 18.59 -3.99 -7.35
N ARG A 64 17.67 -3.05 -7.24
CA ARG A 64 17.08 -2.63 -5.97
C ARG A 64 15.56 -2.46 -6.09
N ILE A 65 14.88 -2.46 -4.94
CA ILE A 65 13.46 -2.19 -4.88
C ILE A 65 13.24 -0.84 -4.21
N LEU A 66 12.57 0.07 -4.92
CA LEU A 66 12.11 1.34 -4.37
C LEU A 66 10.65 1.19 -3.95
N ALA A 67 10.27 1.70 -2.78
CA ALA A 67 8.91 1.59 -2.28
C ALA A 67 8.33 2.96 -1.94
N CYS A 68 7.08 3.23 -2.35
CA CYS A 68 6.39 4.50 -2.05
C CYS A 68 4.91 4.30 -1.74
N GLY A 69 4.35 5.27 -1.02
CA GLY A 69 2.95 5.35 -0.63
C GLY A 69 2.69 6.50 0.32
N ASN A 70 1.44 6.77 0.66
CA ASN A 70 1.05 7.86 1.54
C ASN A 70 0.41 7.35 2.84
N GLY A 71 0.61 8.04 3.95
CA GLY A 71 -0.01 7.73 5.24
C GLY A 71 0.28 6.30 5.71
N GLY A 72 -0.76 5.46 5.88
CA GLY A 72 -0.59 4.04 6.21
C GLY A 72 0.22 3.29 5.16
N SER A 73 0.02 3.57 3.88
CA SER A 73 0.81 3.00 2.80
C SER A 73 2.26 3.48 2.77
N ALA A 74 2.58 4.64 3.37
CA ALA A 74 3.97 5.03 3.60
C ALA A 74 4.62 4.18 4.70
N ALA A 75 3.87 3.85 5.75
CA ALA A 75 4.32 2.92 6.77
C ALA A 75 4.54 1.51 6.19
N ASP A 76 3.65 1.05 5.32
CA ASP A 76 3.78 -0.22 4.60
C ASP A 76 5.05 -0.26 3.73
N ALA A 77 5.37 0.83 3.02
CA ALA A 77 6.61 0.95 2.23
C ALA A 77 7.87 0.87 3.10
N GLN A 78 7.84 1.52 4.28
CA GLN A 78 8.93 1.44 5.26
C GLN A 78 9.07 0.05 5.87
N HIS A 79 7.95 -0.58 6.21
CA HIS A 79 7.92 -1.94 6.73
C HIS A 79 8.57 -2.90 5.72
N PHE A 80 8.12 -2.89 4.46
CA PHE A 80 8.70 -3.72 3.39
C PHE A 80 10.22 -3.51 3.26
N ALA A 81 10.68 -2.26 3.22
CA ALA A 81 12.12 -1.97 3.13
C ALA A 81 12.89 -2.48 4.35
N ALA A 82 12.31 -2.37 5.55
CA ALA A 82 12.93 -2.87 6.77
C ALA A 82 13.08 -4.40 6.78
N GLU A 83 12.05 -5.12 6.30
CA GLU A 83 12.09 -6.58 6.18
C GLU A 83 13.15 -7.05 5.18
N LEU A 84 13.37 -6.32 4.09
CA LEU A 84 14.40 -6.68 3.11
C LEU A 84 15.81 -6.29 3.56
N VAL A 85 16.01 -5.08 4.06
CA VAL A 85 17.34 -4.57 4.46
C VAL A 85 17.83 -5.23 5.75
N GLY A 86 16.94 -5.44 6.70
CA GLY A 86 17.23 -6.20 7.92
C GLY A 86 17.15 -7.71 7.66
N ARG A 87 16.08 -8.29 8.11
CA ARG A 87 15.65 -9.66 7.82
C ARG A 87 14.15 -9.78 8.04
N PHE A 88 13.51 -10.68 7.34
CA PHE A 88 12.11 -11.05 7.61
C PHE A 88 12.08 -12.10 8.75
N GLU A 89 11.98 -13.38 8.47
CA GLU A 89 11.98 -14.44 9.51
C GLU A 89 13.33 -15.15 9.59
N ARG A 90 14.02 -15.33 8.46
CA ARG A 90 15.29 -16.06 8.34
C ARG A 90 16.50 -15.13 8.34
N GLU A 91 17.61 -15.59 8.97
CA GLU A 91 18.87 -14.86 8.94
C GLU A 91 19.51 -14.92 7.55
N ARG A 92 19.86 -13.77 6.98
CA ARG A 92 20.49 -13.61 5.66
C ARG A 92 21.16 -12.24 5.52
N PRO A 93 22.01 -12.04 4.53
CA PRO A 93 22.47 -10.71 4.15
C PRO A 93 21.31 -9.78 3.79
N GLY A 94 21.45 -8.48 4.09
CA GLY A 94 20.46 -7.48 3.73
C GLY A 94 20.27 -7.38 2.21
N LEU A 95 19.01 -7.21 1.77
CA LEU A 95 18.63 -7.05 0.38
C LEU A 95 18.37 -5.57 0.06
N PRO A 96 18.79 -5.07 -1.13
CA PRO A 96 18.67 -3.64 -1.47
C PRO A 96 17.21 -3.20 -1.64
N ALA A 97 16.67 -2.52 -0.64
CA ALA A 97 15.34 -1.89 -0.69
C ALA A 97 15.38 -0.48 -0.07
N ILE A 98 14.65 0.47 -0.63
CA ILE A 98 14.61 1.86 -0.19
C ILE A 98 13.16 2.32 -0.10
N ALA A 99 12.71 2.73 1.09
CA ALA A 99 11.46 3.45 1.25
C ALA A 99 11.65 4.93 0.93
N LEU A 100 11.01 5.43 -0.13
CA LEU A 100 11.07 6.83 -0.57
C LEU A 100 10.29 7.79 0.36
N THR A 101 9.87 7.29 1.51
CA THR A 101 8.96 7.95 2.46
C THR A 101 9.66 8.41 3.74
N THR A 102 10.98 8.26 3.86
CA THR A 102 11.71 8.44 5.11
C THR A 102 12.57 9.69 5.18
N ASP A 103 13.11 10.16 4.06
CA ASP A 103 13.95 11.37 4.04
C ASP A 103 13.05 12.62 4.07
N THR A 104 12.88 13.17 5.28
CA THR A 104 12.03 14.33 5.50
C THR A 104 12.56 15.60 4.81
N SER A 105 13.88 15.71 4.62
CA SER A 105 14.48 16.84 3.90
C SER A 105 14.12 16.78 2.42
N LEU A 106 14.23 15.60 1.77
CA LEU A 106 13.81 15.41 0.38
C LEU A 106 12.31 15.67 0.21
N LEU A 107 11.48 15.05 1.05
CA LEU A 107 10.02 15.19 0.96
C LEU A 107 9.57 16.65 1.09
N THR A 108 10.11 17.38 2.09
CA THR A 108 9.72 18.76 2.34
C THR A 108 10.30 19.72 1.29
N ALA A 109 11.55 19.56 0.87
CA ALA A 109 12.15 20.38 -0.18
C ALA A 109 11.41 20.22 -1.51
N ILE A 110 11.18 18.99 -1.97
CA ILE A 110 10.48 18.76 -3.24
C ILE A 110 9.04 19.29 -3.18
N ALA A 111 8.33 19.05 -2.06
CA ALA A 111 6.96 19.54 -1.90
C ALA A 111 6.88 21.08 -1.88
N ASN A 112 7.88 21.77 -1.29
CA ASN A 112 7.95 23.22 -1.21
C ASN A 112 8.37 23.86 -2.53
N ASP A 113 9.41 23.33 -3.18
CA ASP A 113 10.03 23.95 -4.35
C ASP A 113 9.32 23.58 -5.68
N TYR A 114 8.59 22.47 -5.69
CA TYR A 114 7.86 21.97 -6.87
C TYR A 114 6.40 21.66 -6.54
N SER A 115 6.09 20.40 -6.15
CA SER A 115 4.76 20.00 -5.69
C SER A 115 4.82 18.68 -4.92
N PHE A 116 3.77 18.41 -4.12
CA PHE A 116 3.64 17.13 -3.43
C PHE A 116 3.48 15.93 -4.39
N GLU A 117 2.95 16.15 -5.57
CA GLU A 117 2.83 15.13 -6.61
C GLU A 117 4.20 14.61 -7.04
N GLN A 118 5.26 15.41 -6.96
CA GLN A 118 6.60 15.05 -7.43
C GLN A 118 7.50 14.43 -6.36
N VAL A 119 7.05 14.31 -5.10
CA VAL A 119 7.91 13.87 -3.98
C VAL A 119 8.54 12.48 -4.19
N PHE A 120 7.85 11.58 -4.87
CA PHE A 120 8.37 10.23 -5.17
C PHE A 120 9.00 10.17 -6.57
N SER A 121 8.39 10.77 -7.58
CA SER A 121 8.89 10.70 -8.96
C SER A 121 10.29 11.31 -9.10
N LYS A 122 10.62 12.40 -8.40
CA LYS A 122 11.98 12.96 -8.39
C LYS A 122 13.00 12.00 -7.76
N GLN A 123 12.63 11.28 -6.71
CA GLN A 123 13.50 10.26 -6.10
C GLN A 123 13.66 9.05 -7.04
N VAL A 124 12.59 8.59 -7.68
CA VAL A 124 12.65 7.51 -8.68
C VAL A 124 13.62 7.89 -9.82
N ARG A 125 13.49 9.11 -10.38
CA ARG A 125 14.41 9.59 -11.45
C ARG A 125 15.87 9.70 -11.01
N ALA A 126 16.13 9.97 -9.72
CA ALA A 126 17.48 10.10 -9.19
C ALA A 126 18.13 8.76 -8.85
N LEU A 127 17.34 7.80 -8.36
CA LEU A 127 17.83 6.55 -7.76
C LEU A 127 17.56 5.32 -8.63
N GLY A 128 16.46 5.33 -9.40
CA GLY A 128 16.00 4.19 -10.19
C GLY A 128 16.88 3.93 -11.40
N ARG A 129 17.06 2.68 -11.72
CA ARG A 129 17.84 2.18 -12.86
C ARG A 129 17.02 1.15 -13.63
N ARG A 130 17.37 0.94 -14.88
CA ARG A 130 16.79 -0.14 -15.69
C ARG A 130 16.86 -1.48 -14.97
N GLY A 131 15.73 -2.19 -14.90
CA GLY A 131 15.60 -3.48 -14.24
C GLY A 131 15.33 -3.43 -12.73
N ASP A 132 15.39 -2.24 -12.10
CA ASP A 132 14.92 -2.06 -10.72
C ASP A 132 13.39 -2.25 -10.64
N VAL A 133 12.86 -2.41 -9.43
CA VAL A 133 11.41 -2.54 -9.19
C VAL A 133 10.91 -1.37 -8.34
N LEU A 134 9.77 -0.80 -8.72
CA LEU A 134 9.01 0.13 -7.89
C LEU A 134 7.83 -0.61 -7.24
N LEU A 135 7.80 -0.70 -5.90
CA LEU A 135 6.62 -1.08 -5.13
C LEU A 135 5.77 0.17 -4.87
N ALA A 136 4.68 0.30 -5.60
CA ALA A 136 3.78 1.45 -5.58
C ALA A 136 2.51 1.16 -4.79
N ILE A 137 2.28 1.82 -3.64
CA ILE A 137 1.19 1.50 -2.72
C ILE A 137 0.16 2.64 -2.65
N SER A 138 -1.08 2.38 -3.09
CA SER A 138 -2.18 3.33 -3.04
C SER A 138 -3.53 2.64 -2.90
N THR A 139 -4.17 2.71 -1.74
CA THR A 139 -5.46 2.03 -1.49
C THR A 139 -6.58 2.46 -2.42
N SER A 140 -6.52 3.65 -3.01
CA SER A 140 -7.50 4.16 -3.98
C SER A 140 -7.11 3.92 -5.44
N GLY A 141 -5.82 3.64 -5.70
CA GLY A 141 -5.27 3.63 -7.05
C GLY A 141 -5.24 5.01 -7.73
N ASN A 142 -5.43 6.11 -6.98
CA ASN A 142 -5.58 7.46 -7.55
C ASN A 142 -4.66 8.51 -6.90
N SER A 143 -3.66 8.12 -6.10
CA SER A 143 -2.72 9.06 -5.49
C SER A 143 -1.80 9.66 -6.55
N GLY A 144 -1.86 10.98 -6.78
CA GLY A 144 -1.12 11.68 -7.83
C GLY A 144 0.40 11.43 -7.76
N ASN A 145 0.99 11.56 -6.57
CA ASN A 145 2.41 11.33 -6.37
C ASN A 145 2.86 9.86 -6.61
N VAL A 146 2.00 8.88 -6.35
CA VAL A 146 2.29 7.47 -6.67
C VAL A 146 2.15 7.22 -8.18
N ILE A 147 1.17 7.84 -8.82
CA ILE A 147 1.01 7.82 -10.29
C ILE A 147 2.24 8.40 -10.98
N ASP A 148 2.70 9.58 -10.55
CA ASP A 148 3.90 10.22 -11.10
C ASP A 148 5.17 9.37 -10.87
N ALA A 149 5.24 8.65 -9.75
CA ALA A 149 6.34 7.71 -9.48
C ALA A 149 6.32 6.51 -10.45
N ILE A 150 5.14 5.98 -10.79
CA ILE A 150 4.99 4.89 -11.76
C ILE A 150 5.42 5.36 -13.16
N VAL A 151 4.98 6.56 -13.58
CA VAL A 151 5.42 7.15 -14.85
C VAL A 151 6.94 7.29 -14.89
N ALA A 152 7.55 7.80 -13.82
CA ALA A 152 9.00 7.93 -13.72
C ALA A 152 9.72 6.56 -13.74
N ALA A 153 9.13 5.52 -13.13
CA ALA A 153 9.68 4.16 -13.16
C ALA A 153 9.69 3.61 -14.61
N HIS A 154 8.59 3.78 -15.35
CA HIS A 154 8.51 3.36 -16.75
C HIS A 154 9.49 4.13 -17.64
N GLU A 155 9.67 5.45 -17.43
CA GLU A 155 10.68 6.26 -18.14
C GLU A 155 12.11 5.72 -17.94
N HIS A 156 12.38 5.07 -16.80
CA HIS A 156 13.68 4.47 -16.44
C HIS A 156 13.75 2.97 -16.72
N GLU A 157 12.79 2.40 -17.46
CA GLU A 157 12.72 0.97 -17.77
C GLU A 157 12.75 0.09 -16.50
N MET A 158 12.15 0.57 -15.42
CA MET A 158 11.90 -0.20 -14.21
C MET A 158 10.58 -0.97 -14.35
N HIS A 159 10.45 -2.05 -13.58
CA HIS A 159 9.17 -2.73 -13.41
C HIS A 159 8.37 -2.15 -12.24
N VAL A 160 7.05 -2.33 -12.27
CA VAL A 160 6.16 -1.86 -11.21
C VAL A 160 5.39 -3.04 -10.59
N VAL A 161 5.39 -3.10 -9.26
CA VAL A 161 4.46 -3.91 -8.48
C VAL A 161 3.53 -2.93 -7.75
N ALA A 162 2.26 -2.89 -8.13
CA ALA A 162 1.30 -1.95 -7.56
C ALA A 162 0.33 -2.65 -6.61
N LEU A 163 0.28 -2.18 -5.35
CA LEU A 163 -0.70 -2.58 -4.35
C LEU A 163 -1.83 -1.56 -4.31
N THR A 164 -3.04 -1.96 -4.67
CA THR A 164 -4.21 -1.09 -4.73
C THR A 164 -5.46 -1.72 -4.09
N GLY A 165 -6.55 -1.03 -4.16
CA GLY A 165 -7.90 -1.50 -3.85
C GLY A 165 -8.91 -0.71 -4.66
N LYS A 166 -10.20 -0.81 -4.35
CA LYS A 166 -11.27 -0.03 -4.98
C LYS A 166 -11.30 -0.14 -6.51
N GLY A 167 -10.94 -1.31 -7.05
CA GLY A 167 -10.90 -1.55 -8.50
C GLY A 167 -9.63 -1.05 -9.21
N GLY A 168 -8.60 -0.60 -8.49
CA GLY A 168 -7.31 -0.26 -9.08
C GLY A 168 -7.13 1.20 -9.47
N GLY A 169 -8.21 1.93 -9.75
CA GLY A 169 -8.17 3.34 -10.16
C GLY A 169 -7.26 3.57 -11.36
N ARG A 170 -6.77 4.79 -11.51
CA ARG A 170 -5.86 5.20 -12.60
C ARG A 170 -4.54 4.42 -12.61
N ILE A 171 -4.08 3.93 -11.45
CA ILE A 171 -2.87 3.11 -11.40
C ILE A 171 -3.08 1.83 -12.20
N GLY A 172 -4.23 1.14 -12.04
CA GLY A 172 -4.52 -0.08 -12.81
C GLY A 172 -4.53 0.11 -14.33
N GLU A 173 -4.84 1.32 -14.81
CA GLU A 173 -4.84 1.68 -16.23
C GLU A 173 -3.43 1.99 -16.78
N LEU A 174 -2.48 2.33 -15.90
CA LEU A 174 -1.11 2.71 -16.28
C LEU A 174 -0.14 1.52 -16.36
N LEU A 175 -0.49 0.39 -15.73
CA LEU A 175 0.40 -0.76 -15.67
C LEU A 175 0.50 -1.46 -17.03
N GLY A 176 1.74 -1.80 -17.40
CA GLY A 176 2.08 -2.51 -18.62
C GLY A 176 2.20 -4.02 -18.44
N GLU A 177 2.48 -4.73 -19.52
CA GLU A 177 2.59 -6.20 -19.55
C GLU A 177 3.68 -6.76 -18.61
N GLY A 178 4.75 -5.99 -18.37
CA GLY A 178 5.86 -6.34 -17.46
C GLY A 178 5.59 -6.07 -15.99
N ASP A 179 4.46 -5.40 -15.65
CA ASP A 179 4.11 -5.01 -14.29
C ASP A 179 3.21 -6.04 -13.61
N VAL A 180 3.05 -5.90 -12.28
CA VAL A 180 2.13 -6.74 -11.51
C VAL A 180 1.15 -5.87 -10.72
N HIS A 181 -0.14 -6.11 -10.91
CA HIS A 181 -1.22 -5.41 -10.22
C HIS A 181 -1.85 -6.29 -9.14
N LEU A 182 -1.67 -5.91 -7.87
CA LEU A 182 -2.22 -6.57 -6.69
C LEU A 182 -3.38 -5.71 -6.15
N CYS A 183 -4.59 -5.93 -6.69
CA CYS A 183 -5.78 -5.15 -6.34
C CYS A 183 -6.64 -5.90 -5.32
N VAL A 184 -6.73 -5.38 -4.10
CA VAL A 184 -7.59 -5.94 -3.05
C VAL A 184 -9.06 -5.73 -3.42
N PRO A 185 -9.91 -6.78 -3.45
CA PRO A 185 -11.31 -6.70 -3.86
C PRO A 185 -12.20 -6.11 -2.74
N HIS A 186 -11.89 -4.89 -2.29
CA HIS A 186 -12.64 -4.21 -1.23
C HIS A 186 -12.65 -2.68 -1.39
N ALA A 187 -13.68 -2.01 -0.84
CA ALA A 187 -13.83 -0.56 -0.94
C ALA A 187 -13.32 0.21 0.31
N ARG A 188 -13.24 -0.45 1.48
CA ARG A 188 -12.86 0.21 2.73
C ARG A 188 -11.36 0.22 2.91
N THR A 189 -10.76 1.41 3.02
CA THR A 189 -9.31 1.62 3.12
C THR A 189 -8.65 0.77 4.21
N ALA A 190 -9.21 0.71 5.43
CA ALA A 190 -8.65 -0.09 6.51
C ALA A 190 -8.53 -1.59 6.17
N ARG A 191 -9.56 -2.16 5.50
CA ARG A 191 -9.53 -3.57 5.06
C ARG A 191 -8.50 -3.79 3.96
N ILE A 192 -8.36 -2.84 3.03
CA ILE A 192 -7.36 -2.88 1.96
C ILE A 192 -5.95 -2.89 2.57
N GLN A 193 -5.65 -1.98 3.51
CA GLN A 193 -4.35 -1.92 4.17
C GLN A 193 -3.99 -3.18 4.94
N GLU A 194 -4.96 -3.82 5.61
CA GLU A 194 -4.73 -5.11 6.30
C GLU A 194 -4.36 -6.25 5.35
N VAL A 195 -4.83 -6.21 4.10
CA VAL A 195 -4.41 -7.16 3.05
C VAL A 195 -3.08 -6.75 2.45
N HIS A 196 -2.82 -5.43 2.25
CA HIS A 196 -1.52 -4.94 1.79
C HIS A 196 -0.39 -5.39 2.72
N LEU A 197 -0.58 -5.25 4.05
CA LEU A 197 0.40 -5.69 5.03
C LEU A 197 0.67 -7.21 4.92
N LEU A 198 -0.39 -8.03 4.83
CA LEU A 198 -0.24 -9.47 4.63
C LEU A 198 0.47 -9.79 3.30
N THR A 199 0.16 -9.05 2.24
CA THR A 199 0.81 -9.20 0.93
C THR A 199 2.31 -8.90 1.02
N ILE A 200 2.71 -7.88 1.78
CA ILE A 200 4.12 -7.55 2.03
C ILE A 200 4.84 -8.72 2.71
N HIS A 201 4.25 -9.33 3.73
CA HIS A 201 4.82 -10.52 4.37
C HIS A 201 4.93 -11.70 3.40
N CYS A 202 3.91 -11.96 2.58
CA CYS A 202 3.97 -13.00 1.56
C CYS A 202 5.06 -12.75 0.50
N LEU A 203 5.30 -11.48 0.11
CA LEU A 203 6.39 -11.14 -0.80
C LEU A 203 7.75 -11.39 -0.15
N CYS A 204 7.95 -10.98 1.09
CA CYS A 204 9.20 -11.21 1.83
C CYS A 204 9.48 -12.70 2.02
N ASP A 205 8.47 -13.48 2.42
CA ASP A 205 8.55 -14.94 2.56
C ASP A 205 8.93 -15.61 1.23
N ALA A 206 8.24 -15.28 0.14
CA ALA A 206 8.50 -15.86 -1.17
C ALA A 206 9.89 -15.48 -1.72
N ILE A 207 10.37 -14.26 -1.47
CA ILE A 207 11.73 -13.84 -1.82
C ILE A 207 12.75 -14.66 -1.02
N ASP A 208 12.58 -14.77 0.31
CA ASP A 208 13.48 -15.53 1.16
C ASP A 208 13.51 -17.02 0.77
N ASN A 209 12.35 -17.64 0.51
CA ASN A 209 12.28 -19.03 0.05
C ASN A 209 12.96 -19.25 -1.31
N THR A 210 12.83 -18.31 -2.23
CA THR A 210 13.51 -18.42 -3.54
C THR A 210 15.02 -18.29 -3.42
N LEU A 211 15.52 -17.40 -2.53
CA LEU A 211 16.95 -17.16 -2.37
C LEU A 211 17.65 -18.19 -1.48
N LEU A 212 16.96 -18.72 -0.48
CA LEU A 212 17.56 -19.59 0.55
C LEU A 212 17.14 -21.06 0.44
N GLY A 213 16.15 -21.37 -0.40
CA GLY A 213 15.49 -22.67 -0.47
C GLY A 213 14.47 -22.88 0.64
N ASP A 214 13.64 -23.95 0.50
CA ASP A 214 12.64 -24.32 1.51
C ASP A 214 13.30 -24.68 2.84
N GLU A 215 12.63 -24.37 3.96
CA GLU A 215 13.03 -24.90 5.26
C GLU A 215 12.82 -26.42 5.27
N SER A 216 13.90 -27.16 5.50
CA SER A 216 13.91 -28.61 5.62
C SER A 216 13.41 -29.07 7.01
#